data_39346df3ae9d03d3cc5d5e11b90bd577
#
_entry.id   39346df3ae9d03d3cc5d5e11b90bd577
#
_cell.length_a   1.000
_cell.length_b   1.000
_cell.length_c   1.000
_cell.angle_alpha   90.00
_cell.angle_beta   90.00
_cell.angle_gamma   90.00
#
_symmetry.space_group_name_H-M   'P 1'
#
loop_
_entity.id
_entity.type
_entity.pdbx_description
1 polymer ?
#
loop_
_entity_poly.entity_id
_entity_poly.type
_entity_poly.pdbx_seq_one_letter_code
_entity_poly.pdbx_strand_id
1 'polypeptide(L)' 'MARIIDGKAQNMVGDKVRKLRIAQKMSQQTLSDKLETHAIYICRGSISRIEDKQRTVTDMELYGLAQVLGVSIEELFKD' A
#
# COMPACT_ATOMS: atom_id res chain seq x y z
N MET A 1 20.90 -6.51 15.93
CA MET A 1 20.40 -6.25 14.56
C MET A 1 18.90 -6.09 14.57
N ALA A 2 18.41 -5.10 13.85
CA ALA A 2 16.96 -4.91 13.75
C ALA A 2 16.33 -6.08 12.99
N ARG A 3 15.09 -6.41 13.34
CA ARG A 3 14.33 -7.42 12.60
C ARG A 3 13.98 -6.88 11.22
N ILE A 4 14.05 -7.75 10.22
CA ILE A 4 13.57 -7.42 8.88
C ILE A 4 12.05 -7.37 8.90
N ILE A 5 11.42 -8.30 9.62
CA ILE A 5 9.97 -8.39 9.70
C ILE A 5 9.55 -8.22 11.16
N ASP A 6 8.60 -7.28 11.38
CA ASP A 6 7.96 -7.12 12.68
C ASP A 6 6.96 -8.28 12.84
N GLY A 7 7.06 -9.05 13.93
CA GLY A 7 6.17 -10.19 14.15
C GLY A 7 4.70 -9.86 14.26
N LYS A 8 4.34 -8.60 14.50
CA LYS A 8 2.94 -8.16 14.58
C LYS A 8 2.43 -7.56 13.27
N ALA A 9 3.32 -7.09 12.43
CA ALA A 9 2.94 -6.48 11.16
C ALA A 9 2.63 -7.57 10.13
N GLN A 10 1.57 -7.36 9.35
CA GLN A 10 1.17 -8.31 8.31
C GLN A 10 1.60 -7.88 6.92
N ASN A 11 2.24 -6.72 6.80
CA ASN A 11 2.90 -6.30 5.56
C ASN A 11 4.04 -5.36 5.90
N MET A 12 4.90 -5.09 4.93
CA MET A 12 6.07 -4.23 5.10
C MET A 12 5.90 -2.88 4.41
N VAL A 13 4.82 -2.67 3.66
CA VAL A 13 4.69 -1.53 2.76
C VAL A 13 3.67 -0.48 3.23
N GLY A 14 2.89 -0.79 4.27
CA GLY A 14 1.77 0.07 4.68
C GLY A 14 2.17 1.51 4.97
N ASP A 15 3.25 1.71 5.70
CA ASP A 15 3.71 3.07 6.03
C ASP A 15 4.07 3.86 4.76
N LYS A 16 4.76 3.21 3.83
CA LYS A 16 5.18 3.86 2.59
C LYS A 16 3.99 4.16 1.69
N VAL A 17 3.05 3.23 1.60
CA VAL A 17 1.79 3.45 0.86
C VAL A 17 1.10 4.70 1.38
N ARG A 18 0.97 4.81 2.69
CA ARG A 18 0.34 5.98 3.30
C ARG A 18 1.09 7.25 3.00
N LYS A 19 2.42 7.25 3.16
CA LYS A 19 3.24 8.43 2.88
C LYS A 19 3.09 8.91 1.45
N LEU A 20 3.15 7.97 0.50
CA LEU A 20 3.05 8.31 -0.92
C LEU A 20 1.65 8.82 -1.25
N ARG A 21 0.62 8.19 -0.70
CA ARG A 21 -0.76 8.61 -0.88
C ARG A 21 -0.96 10.05 -0.41
N ILE A 22 -0.52 10.34 0.81
CA ILE A 22 -0.67 11.68 1.41
C ILE A 22 0.15 12.71 0.62
N ALA A 23 1.37 12.35 0.22
CA ALA A 23 2.23 13.24 -0.57
C ALA A 23 1.57 13.62 -1.90
N GLN A 24 0.77 12.73 -2.46
CA GLN A 24 0.04 12.97 -3.71
C GLN A 24 -1.36 13.52 -3.47
N LYS A 25 -1.68 13.87 -2.23
CA LYS A 25 -2.95 14.49 -1.84
C LYS A 25 -4.17 13.61 -2.18
N MET A 26 -4.00 12.30 -2.08
CA MET A 26 -5.09 11.36 -2.30
C MET A 26 -5.72 10.94 -0.99
N SER A 27 -7.06 10.86 -0.98
CA SER A 27 -7.76 10.16 0.10
C SER A 27 -7.62 8.65 -0.09
N GLN A 28 -7.97 7.88 0.93
CA GLN A 28 -8.01 6.43 0.80
C GLN A 28 -9.04 6.00 -0.25
N GLN A 29 -10.15 6.73 -0.34
CA GLN A 29 -11.17 6.44 -1.35
C GLN A 29 -10.64 6.71 -2.76
N THR A 30 -9.91 7.80 -2.95
CA THR A 30 -9.30 8.12 -4.25
C THR A 30 -8.32 7.04 -4.67
N LEU A 31 -7.52 6.55 -3.74
CA LEU A 31 -6.58 5.46 -4.03
C LEU A 31 -7.34 4.20 -4.44
N SER A 32 -8.41 3.87 -3.72
CA SER A 32 -9.28 2.74 -4.05
C SER A 32 -9.83 2.87 -5.48
N ASP A 33 -10.34 4.06 -5.82
CA ASP A 33 -10.91 4.31 -7.13
C ASP A 33 -9.88 4.17 -8.25
N LYS A 34 -8.66 4.67 -8.02
CA LYS A 34 -7.59 4.57 -9.01
C LYS A 34 -7.11 3.12 -9.20
N LEU A 35 -7.05 2.35 -8.12
CA LEU A 35 -6.72 0.93 -8.22
C LEU A 35 -7.75 0.18 -9.03
N GLU A 36 -9.02 0.54 -8.90
CA GLU A 36 -10.08 -0.10 -9.68
C GLU A 36 -9.89 0.08 -11.17
N THR A 37 -9.34 1.21 -11.61
CA THR A 37 -9.05 1.42 -13.03
C THR A 37 -7.99 0.45 -13.57
N HIS A 38 -7.22 -0.16 -12.68
CA HIS A 38 -6.23 -1.19 -13.02
C HIS A 38 -6.74 -2.60 -12.71
N ALA A 39 -8.05 -2.74 -12.50
CA ALA A 39 -8.70 -4.00 -12.13
C ALA A 39 -8.17 -4.58 -10.80
N ILE A 40 -7.71 -3.72 -9.92
CA ILE A 40 -7.28 -4.09 -8.57
C ILE A 40 -8.35 -3.57 -7.60
N TYR A 41 -9.06 -4.49 -6.97
CA TYR A 41 -10.23 -4.15 -6.17
C TYR A 41 -9.88 -4.21 -4.69
N ILE A 42 -9.53 -3.06 -4.12
CA ILE A 42 -9.25 -2.90 -2.70
C ILE A 42 -10.13 -1.77 -2.20
N CYS A 43 -11.09 -2.08 -1.34
CA CYS A 43 -11.98 -1.06 -0.81
C CYS A 43 -11.24 -0.16 0.19
N ARG A 44 -11.82 1.00 0.46
CA ARG A 44 -11.23 2.00 1.37
C ARG A 44 -10.86 1.39 2.73
N GLY A 45 -11.75 0.56 3.31
CA GLY A 45 -11.47 -0.07 4.60
C GLY A 45 -10.28 -1.01 4.55
N SER A 46 -10.09 -1.72 3.43
CA SER A 46 -8.93 -2.58 3.26
C SER A 46 -7.66 -1.77 3.06
N ILE A 47 -7.73 -0.62 2.37
CA ILE A 47 -6.59 0.29 2.26
C ILE A 47 -6.17 0.76 3.64
N SER A 48 -7.13 1.14 4.48
CA SER A 48 -6.85 1.55 5.85
C SER A 48 -6.10 0.45 6.61
N ARG A 49 -6.54 -0.80 6.48
CA ARG A 49 -5.87 -1.92 7.14
C ARG A 49 -4.47 -2.19 6.58
N ILE A 50 -4.26 -1.99 5.28
CA ILE A 50 -2.93 -2.11 4.68
C ILE A 50 -2.01 -1.06 5.30
N GLU A 51 -2.46 0.18 5.37
CA GLU A 51 -1.67 1.29 5.90
C GLU A 51 -1.33 1.08 7.38
N ASP A 52 -2.22 0.46 8.13
CA ASP A 52 -1.99 0.12 9.54
C ASP A 52 -1.26 -1.21 9.72
N LYS A 53 -0.87 -1.86 8.62
CA LYS A 53 -0.16 -3.15 8.62
C LYS A 53 -0.94 -4.26 9.31
N GLN A 54 -2.27 -4.20 9.21
CA GLN A 54 -3.19 -5.17 9.81
C GLN A 54 -3.72 -6.19 8.80
N ARG A 55 -3.17 -6.19 7.60
CA ARG A 55 -3.62 -7.05 6.51
C ARG A 55 -2.43 -7.37 5.60
N THR A 56 -2.41 -8.57 5.07
CA THR A 56 -1.42 -8.93 4.06
C THR A 56 -1.74 -8.21 2.75
N VAL A 57 -0.73 -8.09 1.90
CA VAL A 57 -0.85 -7.50 0.57
C VAL A 57 -0.43 -8.57 -0.43
N THR A 58 -1.29 -8.87 -1.40
CA THR A 58 -0.96 -9.85 -2.43
C THR A 58 0.01 -9.23 -3.44
N ASP A 59 0.66 -10.08 -4.23
CA ASP A 59 1.59 -9.59 -5.25
C ASP A 59 0.87 -8.73 -6.29
N MET A 60 -0.35 -9.08 -6.67
CA MET A 60 -1.14 -8.29 -7.61
C MET A 60 -1.50 -6.92 -7.02
N GLU A 61 -1.88 -6.90 -5.75
CA GLU A 61 -2.18 -5.65 -5.05
C GLU A 61 -0.93 -4.78 -4.95
N LEU A 62 0.20 -5.39 -4.64
CA LEU A 62 1.48 -4.68 -4.54
C LEU A 62 1.83 -4.03 -5.87
N TYR A 63 1.68 -4.78 -6.97
CA TYR A 63 1.93 -4.26 -8.30
C TYR A 63 1.01 -3.07 -8.61
N GLY A 64 -0.27 -3.21 -8.31
CA GLY A 64 -1.25 -2.14 -8.54
C GLY A 64 -0.95 -0.88 -7.73
N LEU A 65 -0.58 -1.05 -6.47
CA LEU A 65 -0.20 0.08 -5.61
C LEU A 65 1.01 0.82 -6.19
N ALA A 66 2.03 0.09 -6.63
CA ALA A 66 3.21 0.70 -7.24
C ALA A 66 2.84 1.50 -8.49
N GLN A 67 1.99 0.93 -9.35
CA GLN A 67 1.55 1.58 -10.59
C GLN A 67 0.78 2.87 -10.29
N VAL A 68 -0.19 2.81 -9.40
CA VAL A 68 -1.03 3.99 -9.07
C VAL A 68 -0.21 5.07 -8.38
N LEU A 69 0.69 4.68 -7.49
CA LEU A 69 1.52 5.64 -6.76
C LEU A 69 2.72 6.13 -7.59
N GLY A 70 2.95 5.55 -8.75
CA GLY A 70 4.00 5.99 -9.67
C GLY A 70 5.41 5.70 -9.20
N VAL A 71 5.59 4.60 -8.48
CA VAL A 71 6.91 4.20 -7.97
C VAL A 71 7.19 2.75 -8.36
N SER A 72 8.46 2.35 -8.22
CA SER A 72 8.82 0.94 -8.40
C SER A 72 8.33 0.13 -7.19
N ILE A 73 8.19 -1.17 -7.39
CA ILE A 73 7.83 -2.08 -6.28
C ILE A 73 8.88 -1.97 -5.17
N GLU A 74 10.16 -1.87 -5.55
CA GLU A 74 11.25 -1.75 -4.58
C GLU A 74 11.09 -0.51 -3.70
N GLU A 75 10.62 0.58 -4.27
CA GLU A 75 10.42 1.82 -3.53
C GLU A 75 9.42 1.64 -2.38
N LEU A 76 8.43 0.77 -2.56
CA LEU A 76 7.44 0.50 -1.52
C LEU A 76 8.05 -0.13 -0.26
N PHE A 77 9.22 -0.77 -0.40
CA PHE A 77 9.91 -1.41 0.72
C PHE A 77 10.96 -0.51 1.38
N LYS A 78 11.16 0.70 0.88
CA LYS A 78 12.11 1.66 1.45
C LYS A 78 11.43 2.54 2.50
N ASP A 79 12.19 2.96 3.46
CA ASP A 79 11.72 3.87 4.50
C ASP A 79 11.44 5.29 3.98
#